data_9d1b676d02bb69f69bc5c397b874e019
#
_entry.id   9d1b676d02bb69f69bc5c397b874e019
#
_cell.length_a   1.000
_cell.length_b   1.000
_cell.length_c   1.000
_cell.angle_alpha   90.00
_cell.angle_beta   90.00
_cell.angle_gamma   90.00
#
_symmetry.space_group_name_H-M   'P 1'
#
loop_
_entity.id
_entity.type
_entity.pdbx_description
1 polymer ?
#
loop_
_entity_poly.entity_id
_entity_poly.type
_entity_poly.pdbx_seq_one_letter_code
_entity_poly.pdbx_strand_id
1 'polypeptide(L)'
;MTFAISAVVGVVLHAQLLAALPRVPLPKPSAGAVRAVVHQNRASAGRMTGTTLHLDLDIMESAWAPEGNEAPALPILAFAERGKQPLVPGPLVRVPRGTTVILTLRNRTDSALVIGDLRAGVGGDDTLQLAPGATRDVRYVLNVAGTYAYWGAFAGTTAADRYWKDSQLNGAIVVDAPGAAMSDRILVISEWFLDYDNGRPFEVVSVINGQGWPHSETMTLRQG
;
A
#
# COMPACT_ATOMS: atom_id res chain seq x y z
N MET A 1 40.41 31.76 20.66
CA MET A 1 39.16 32.08 19.94
C MET A 1 39.28 31.60 18.49
N THR A 2 39.48 30.29 18.25
CA THR A 2 39.82 29.77 16.90
C THR A 2 39.26 28.34 16.64
N PHE A 3 38.19 27.97 17.29
CA PHE A 3 37.62 26.62 17.12
C PHE A 3 36.20 26.56 16.46
N ALA A 4 35.63 27.71 16.06
CA ALA A 4 34.28 27.75 15.54
C ALA A 4 34.16 27.67 14.01
N ILE A 5 35.25 27.81 13.25
CA ILE A 5 35.23 27.92 11.78
C ILE A 5 35.39 26.55 11.09
N SER A 6 36.09 25.60 11.71
CA SER A 6 36.36 24.29 11.07
C SER A 6 35.13 23.34 10.99
N ALA A 7 34.16 23.47 11.90
CA ALA A 7 32.99 22.61 11.90
C ALA A 7 31.94 22.99 10.80
N VAL A 8 31.83 24.28 10.48
CA VAL A 8 30.88 24.78 9.49
C VAL A 8 31.31 24.41 8.06
N VAL A 9 32.61 24.44 7.78
CA VAL A 9 33.17 24.10 6.45
C VAL A 9 33.00 22.59 6.17
N GLY A 10 33.15 21.73 7.19
CA GLY A 10 32.97 20.28 7.02
C GLY A 10 31.54 19.89 6.70
N VAL A 11 30.53 20.51 7.31
CA VAL A 11 29.11 20.22 7.05
C VAL A 11 28.68 20.71 5.68
N VAL A 12 29.14 21.87 5.23
CA VAL A 12 28.84 22.40 3.90
C VAL A 12 29.47 21.54 2.79
N LEU A 13 30.70 21.06 3.00
CA LEU A 13 31.35 20.17 2.02
C LEU A 13 30.65 18.81 1.91
N HIS A 14 30.19 18.24 3.02
CA HIS A 14 29.44 16.98 3.00
C HIS A 14 28.08 17.12 2.31
N ALA A 15 27.36 18.21 2.56
CA ALA A 15 26.10 18.49 1.88
C ALA A 15 26.28 18.72 0.38
N GLN A 16 27.36 19.35 -0.04
CA GLN A 16 27.67 19.56 -1.45
C GLN A 16 28.15 18.28 -2.15
N LEU A 17 28.85 17.39 -1.46
CA LEU A 17 29.24 16.08 -2.02
C LEU A 17 28.03 15.16 -2.25
N LEU A 18 27.07 15.16 -1.34
CA LEU A 18 25.80 14.41 -1.51
C LEU A 18 24.94 14.95 -2.65
N ALA A 19 24.97 16.26 -2.89
CA ALA A 19 24.25 16.89 -4.00
C ALA A 19 24.91 16.64 -5.38
N ALA A 20 26.16 16.20 -5.41
CA ALA A 20 26.93 15.98 -6.65
C ALA A 20 26.90 14.52 -7.14
N LEU A 21 26.29 13.59 -6.40
CA LEU A 21 26.14 12.22 -6.89
C LEU A 21 25.08 12.19 -8.01
N PRO A 22 25.38 11.54 -9.17
CA PRO A 22 24.40 11.43 -10.23
C PRO A 22 23.15 10.70 -9.70
N ARG A 23 22.01 11.38 -9.72
CA ARG A 23 20.74 10.76 -9.40
C ARG A 23 20.43 9.72 -10.46
N VAL A 24 20.25 8.49 -10.06
CA VAL A 24 19.76 7.45 -10.95
C VAL A 24 18.32 7.81 -11.31
N PRO A 25 17.94 7.81 -12.59
CA PRO A 25 16.56 8.09 -12.97
C PRO A 25 15.60 7.09 -12.31
N LEU A 26 14.55 7.60 -11.70
CA LEU A 26 13.48 6.75 -11.16
C LEU A 26 12.86 5.91 -12.29
N PRO A 27 12.49 4.64 -12.01
CA PRO A 27 11.80 3.81 -12.99
C PRO A 27 10.45 4.43 -13.33
N LYS A 28 10.08 4.36 -14.60
CA LYS A 28 8.80 4.88 -15.07
C LYS A 28 7.77 3.75 -15.13
N PRO A 29 6.49 4.05 -14.87
CA PRO A 29 5.40 3.11 -15.13
C PRO A 29 5.40 2.68 -16.60
N SER A 30 4.91 1.48 -16.89
CA SER A 30 4.75 0.99 -18.25
C SER A 30 3.76 1.86 -19.04
N ALA A 31 3.94 1.91 -20.36
CA ALA A 31 3.02 2.62 -21.25
C ALA A 31 1.61 2.00 -21.11
N GLY A 32 0.63 2.82 -20.72
CA GLY A 32 -0.75 2.35 -20.46
C GLY A 32 -1.05 1.92 -19.03
N ALA A 33 -0.10 2.00 -18.10
CA ALA A 33 -0.38 1.79 -16.69
C ALA A 33 -1.47 2.78 -16.22
N VAL A 34 -2.52 2.23 -15.58
CA VAL A 34 -3.62 3.04 -15.06
C VAL A 34 -3.14 3.81 -13.84
N ARG A 35 -3.50 5.09 -13.73
CA ARG A 35 -3.13 5.89 -12.57
C ARG A 35 -3.87 5.39 -11.32
N ALA A 36 -3.11 5.11 -10.28
CA ALA A 36 -3.66 4.78 -8.97
C ALA A 36 -4.20 6.05 -8.28
N VAL A 37 -5.35 5.90 -7.64
CA VAL A 37 -5.99 6.96 -6.84
C VAL A 37 -5.65 6.76 -5.38
N VAL A 38 -5.17 7.81 -4.75
CA VAL A 38 -4.95 7.85 -3.31
C VAL A 38 -6.30 8.04 -2.61
N HIS A 39 -6.52 7.29 -1.54
CA HIS A 39 -7.74 7.46 -0.74
C HIS A 39 -7.47 7.34 0.76
N GLN A 40 -8.39 7.89 1.56
CA GLN A 40 -8.19 8.06 3.00
C GLN A 40 -8.90 6.97 3.83
N ASN A 41 -9.18 5.80 3.26
CA ASN A 41 -9.86 4.69 3.95
C ASN A 41 -11.19 5.09 4.63
N ARG A 42 -11.98 5.95 3.99
CA ARG A 42 -13.25 6.44 4.56
C ARG A 42 -14.47 5.68 4.10
N ALA A 43 -14.38 4.96 3.00
CA ALA A 43 -15.46 4.19 2.41
C ALA A 43 -15.06 2.73 2.27
N SER A 44 -15.94 1.83 2.70
CA SER A 44 -15.76 0.39 2.50
C SER A 44 -15.95 0.01 1.04
N ALA A 45 -15.15 -0.95 0.61
CA ALA A 45 -15.28 -1.60 -0.67
C ALA A 45 -16.33 -2.71 -0.66
N GLY A 46 -16.74 -3.13 -1.86
CA GLY A 46 -17.66 -4.22 -2.08
C GLY A 46 -19.13 -3.87 -1.81
N ARG A 47 -19.96 -4.90 -1.83
CA ARG A 47 -21.42 -4.77 -1.65
C ARG A 47 -21.89 -5.73 -0.56
N MET A 48 -22.48 -5.19 0.48
CA MET A 48 -23.15 -5.97 1.52
C MET A 48 -24.52 -6.48 1.05
N THR A 49 -24.80 -7.75 1.30
CA THR A 49 -26.13 -8.36 1.14
C THR A 49 -26.43 -9.18 2.38
N GLY A 50 -27.28 -8.65 3.26
CA GLY A 50 -27.46 -9.22 4.61
C GLY A 50 -26.12 -9.21 5.37
N THR A 51 -25.66 -10.38 5.81
CA THR A 51 -24.39 -10.56 6.52
C THR A 51 -23.24 -11.00 5.58
N THR A 52 -23.41 -10.86 4.27
CA THR A 52 -22.40 -11.28 3.29
C THR A 52 -21.86 -10.08 2.53
N LEU A 53 -20.54 -9.91 2.54
CA LEU A 53 -19.81 -8.98 1.68
C LEU A 53 -19.42 -9.68 0.39
N HIS A 54 -19.81 -9.12 -0.75
CA HIS A 54 -19.32 -9.50 -2.07
C HIS A 54 -18.28 -8.49 -2.52
N LEU A 55 -17.08 -8.96 -2.81
CA LEU A 55 -15.93 -8.13 -3.17
C LEU A 55 -15.19 -8.74 -4.36
N ASP A 56 -15.07 -7.98 -5.43
CA ASP A 56 -14.32 -8.37 -6.63
C ASP A 56 -13.10 -7.45 -6.76
N LEU A 57 -11.90 -8.01 -6.67
CA LEU A 57 -10.64 -7.27 -6.78
C LEU A 57 -9.82 -7.72 -7.98
N ASP A 58 -9.40 -6.76 -8.79
CA ASP A 58 -8.36 -6.90 -9.79
C ASP A 58 -7.02 -6.44 -9.19
N ILE A 59 -5.93 -7.11 -9.54
CA ILE A 59 -4.56 -6.69 -9.24
C ILE A 59 -3.90 -6.31 -10.56
N MET A 60 -3.35 -5.10 -10.64
CA MET A 60 -2.80 -4.58 -11.88
C MET A 60 -1.58 -3.69 -11.66
N GLU A 61 -0.76 -3.57 -12.69
CA GLU A 61 0.30 -2.56 -12.73
C GLU A 61 -0.32 -1.17 -12.84
N SER A 62 0.21 -0.24 -12.05
CA SER A 62 -0.36 1.10 -11.91
C SER A 62 0.72 2.16 -11.81
N ALA A 63 0.37 3.39 -12.16
CA ALA A 63 1.20 4.57 -12.00
C ALA A 63 0.76 5.32 -10.74
N TRP A 64 1.68 5.51 -9.77
CA TRP A 64 1.39 6.15 -8.50
C TRP A 64 2.28 7.37 -8.27
N ALA A 65 1.69 8.47 -7.83
CA ALA A 65 2.39 9.73 -7.57
C ALA A 65 2.23 10.13 -6.09
N PRO A 66 3.10 9.63 -5.19
CA PRO A 66 3.02 9.89 -3.75
C PRO A 66 3.24 11.35 -3.37
N GLU A 67 4.02 12.07 -4.15
CA GLU A 67 4.38 13.47 -3.93
C GLU A 67 3.49 14.45 -4.72
N GLY A 68 2.27 14.04 -5.04
CA GLY A 68 1.31 14.86 -5.75
C GLY A 68 1.30 14.66 -7.27
N ASN A 69 0.31 15.27 -7.91
CA ASN A 69 -0.01 15.00 -9.31
C ASN A 69 1.04 15.51 -10.30
N GLU A 70 1.82 16.49 -9.92
CA GLU A 70 2.87 17.10 -10.73
C GLU A 70 4.22 16.36 -10.61
N ALA A 71 4.36 15.52 -9.59
CA ALA A 71 5.57 14.73 -9.39
C ALA A 71 5.63 13.52 -10.34
N PRO A 72 6.83 13.01 -10.63
CA PRO A 72 6.99 11.78 -11.40
C PRO A 72 6.23 10.62 -10.77
N ALA A 73 5.48 9.89 -11.58
CA ALA A 73 4.81 8.69 -11.11
C ALA A 73 5.77 7.50 -11.03
N LEU A 74 5.57 6.67 -10.01
CA LEU A 74 6.32 5.45 -9.74
C LEU A 74 5.52 4.22 -10.20
N PRO A 75 6.17 3.16 -10.70
CA PRO A 75 5.51 1.91 -11.04
C PRO A 75 5.20 1.11 -9.77
N ILE A 76 3.94 0.70 -9.62
CA ILE A 76 3.49 -0.15 -8.53
C ILE A 76 2.51 -1.22 -9.02
N LEU A 77 2.27 -2.23 -8.20
CA LEU A 77 1.07 -3.06 -8.25
C LEU A 77 0.03 -2.49 -7.28
N ALA A 78 -1.22 -2.47 -7.69
CA ALA A 78 -2.30 -1.98 -6.86
C ALA A 78 -3.56 -2.85 -6.99
N PHE A 79 -4.35 -2.87 -5.92
CA PHE A 79 -5.69 -3.44 -5.93
C PHE A 79 -6.70 -2.45 -6.49
N ALA A 80 -7.65 -2.95 -7.27
CA ALA A 80 -8.80 -2.21 -7.74
C ALA A 80 -10.08 -3.02 -7.52
N GLU A 81 -11.15 -2.41 -7.07
CA GLU A 81 -12.46 -3.05 -7.24
C GLU A 81 -12.74 -3.19 -8.74
N ARG A 82 -13.31 -4.32 -9.16
CA ARG A 82 -13.56 -4.60 -10.58
C ARG A 82 -14.32 -3.46 -11.25
N GLY A 83 -13.76 -2.96 -12.34
CA GLY A 83 -14.32 -1.85 -13.11
C GLY A 83 -14.09 -0.46 -12.52
N LYS A 84 -13.34 -0.35 -11.41
CA LYS A 84 -12.93 0.93 -10.82
C LYS A 84 -11.42 1.17 -11.00
N GLN A 85 -10.98 2.37 -10.62
CA GLN A 85 -9.56 2.70 -10.64
C GLN A 85 -8.80 1.97 -9.52
N PRO A 86 -7.51 1.65 -9.73
CA PRO A 86 -6.66 1.10 -8.70
C PRO A 86 -6.48 2.12 -7.56
N LEU A 87 -6.40 1.62 -6.33
CA LEU A 87 -6.33 2.43 -5.11
C LEU A 87 -5.02 2.21 -4.36
N VAL A 88 -4.52 3.27 -3.72
CA VAL A 88 -3.42 3.23 -2.76
C VAL A 88 -3.81 4.01 -1.50
N PRO A 89 -3.82 3.34 -0.35
CA PRO A 89 -3.78 1.89 -0.17
C PRO A 89 -4.94 1.20 -0.89
N GLY A 90 -4.88 -0.13 -0.99
CA GLY A 90 -5.94 -0.93 -1.61
C GLY A 90 -7.31 -0.72 -0.93
N PRO A 91 -8.40 -1.18 -1.55
CA PRO A 91 -9.76 -0.98 -1.06
C PRO A 91 -9.96 -1.37 0.41
N LEU A 92 -10.51 -0.49 1.23
CA LEU A 92 -10.83 -0.77 2.62
C LEU A 92 -11.93 -1.82 2.71
N VAL A 93 -11.69 -2.90 3.45
CA VAL A 93 -12.73 -3.86 3.86
C VAL A 93 -13.15 -3.50 5.28
N ARG A 94 -14.34 -2.93 5.47
CA ARG A 94 -14.87 -2.65 6.81
C ARG A 94 -16.24 -3.29 6.97
N VAL A 95 -16.35 -4.21 7.95
CA VAL A 95 -17.53 -5.04 8.13
C VAL A 95 -17.80 -5.31 9.61
N PRO A 96 -19.06 -5.57 10.00
CA PRO A 96 -19.38 -6.12 11.32
C PRO A 96 -18.75 -7.50 11.54
N ARG A 97 -18.37 -7.82 12.76
CA ARG A 97 -17.94 -9.16 13.16
C ARG A 97 -18.99 -10.21 12.78
N GLY A 98 -18.56 -11.34 12.26
CA GLY A 98 -19.40 -12.43 11.78
C GLY A 98 -19.78 -12.31 10.30
N THR A 99 -19.31 -11.29 9.60
CA THR A 99 -19.57 -11.15 8.15
C THR A 99 -18.91 -12.26 7.35
N THR A 100 -19.67 -12.90 6.48
CA THR A 100 -19.13 -13.79 5.45
C THR A 100 -18.60 -12.94 4.31
N VAL A 101 -17.38 -13.18 3.88
CA VAL A 101 -16.79 -12.55 2.70
C VAL A 101 -16.77 -13.55 1.54
N ILE A 102 -17.29 -13.15 0.40
CA ILE A 102 -17.13 -13.82 -0.89
C ILE A 102 -16.26 -12.89 -1.72
N LEU A 103 -15.00 -13.29 -1.90
CA LEU A 103 -13.98 -12.51 -2.57
C LEU A 103 -13.57 -13.20 -3.87
N THR A 104 -13.65 -12.49 -4.99
CA THR A 104 -13.03 -12.86 -6.25
C THR A 104 -11.76 -12.03 -6.45
N LEU A 105 -10.60 -12.68 -6.55
CA LEU A 105 -9.31 -12.08 -6.86
C LEU A 105 -8.89 -12.42 -8.27
N ARG A 106 -8.48 -11.42 -9.06
CA ARG A 106 -7.97 -11.61 -10.40
C ARG A 106 -6.62 -10.94 -10.57
N ASN A 107 -5.62 -11.73 -10.91
CA ASN A 107 -4.31 -11.23 -11.29
C ASN A 107 -4.31 -10.79 -12.75
N ARG A 108 -4.17 -9.49 -13.01
CA ARG A 108 -4.09 -8.92 -14.36
C ARG A 108 -2.65 -8.60 -14.77
N THR A 109 -1.68 -9.08 -13.98
CA THR A 109 -0.25 -8.91 -14.30
C THR A 109 0.29 -10.15 -15.02
N ASP A 110 1.49 -10.03 -15.54
CA ASP A 110 2.27 -11.11 -16.15
C ASP A 110 3.10 -11.92 -15.15
N SER A 111 3.04 -11.56 -13.87
CA SER A 111 3.83 -12.16 -12.80
C SER A 111 2.95 -12.98 -11.86
N ALA A 112 3.51 -14.06 -11.31
CA ALA A 112 2.85 -14.83 -10.25
C ALA A 112 2.90 -14.04 -8.94
N LEU A 113 1.78 -14.02 -8.20
CA LEU A 113 1.60 -13.27 -6.96
C LEU A 113 1.23 -14.21 -5.82
N VAL A 114 1.54 -13.76 -4.60
CA VAL A 114 1.03 -14.30 -3.34
C VAL A 114 0.23 -13.22 -2.63
N ILE A 115 -0.95 -13.57 -2.11
CA ILE A 115 -1.83 -12.65 -1.37
C ILE A 115 -2.01 -13.23 0.03
N GLY A 116 -1.78 -12.42 1.05
CA GLY A 116 -1.81 -12.84 2.44
C GLY A 116 -2.76 -12.03 3.31
N ASP A 117 -3.04 -12.59 4.49
CA ASP A 117 -3.79 -12.00 5.61
C ASP A 117 -5.23 -11.60 5.28
N LEU A 118 -5.85 -12.25 4.30
CA LEU A 118 -7.24 -11.98 3.91
C LEU A 118 -8.24 -12.33 5.02
N ARG A 119 -7.94 -13.32 5.87
CA ARG A 119 -8.86 -13.80 6.91
C ARG A 119 -8.75 -13.09 8.25
N ALA A 120 -8.07 -11.99 8.30
CA ALA A 120 -7.96 -11.07 9.45
C ALA A 120 -8.05 -11.73 10.85
N GLY A 121 -6.92 -11.84 11.54
CA GLY A 121 -6.84 -12.40 12.89
C GLY A 121 -6.88 -13.93 13.00
N VAL A 122 -6.90 -14.64 11.89
CA VAL A 122 -6.68 -16.10 11.87
C VAL A 122 -5.18 -16.33 11.74
N GLY A 123 -4.55 -16.81 12.79
CA GLY A 123 -3.13 -17.14 12.76
C GLY A 123 -2.84 -18.31 11.82
N GLY A 124 -1.62 -18.37 11.29
CA GLY A 124 -1.14 -19.42 10.38
C GLY A 124 -0.78 -18.87 9.01
N ASP A 125 -0.41 -19.76 8.11
CA ASP A 125 -0.05 -19.41 6.73
C ASP A 125 -1.32 -19.22 5.89
N ASP A 126 -1.89 -18.01 5.96
CA ASP A 126 -3.09 -17.61 5.20
C ASP A 126 -2.68 -16.93 3.91
N THR A 127 -1.99 -17.68 3.03
CA THR A 127 -1.57 -17.17 1.73
C THR A 127 -2.29 -17.85 0.57
N LEU A 128 -2.58 -17.08 -0.47
CA LEU A 128 -3.19 -17.51 -1.72
C LEU A 128 -2.24 -17.27 -2.89
N GLN A 129 -1.85 -18.34 -3.58
CA GLN A 129 -1.05 -18.24 -4.80
C GLN A 129 -1.93 -17.88 -6.00
N LEU A 130 -1.48 -16.91 -6.80
CA LEU A 130 -2.24 -16.38 -7.92
C LEU A 130 -1.35 -16.28 -9.17
N ALA A 131 -1.45 -17.26 -10.07
CA ALA A 131 -0.68 -17.28 -11.32
C ALA A 131 -1.02 -16.07 -12.21
N PRO A 132 -0.18 -15.69 -13.18
CA PRO A 132 -0.49 -14.66 -14.17
C PRO A 132 -1.84 -14.90 -14.85
N GLY A 133 -2.68 -13.88 -14.93
CA GLY A 133 -4.01 -13.96 -15.54
C GLY A 133 -5.05 -14.78 -14.78
N ALA A 134 -4.68 -15.44 -13.67
CA ALA A 134 -5.58 -16.30 -12.92
C ALA A 134 -6.65 -15.53 -12.14
N THR A 135 -7.78 -16.20 -11.94
CA THR A 135 -8.84 -15.76 -11.03
C THR A 135 -9.01 -16.81 -9.94
N ARG A 136 -9.26 -16.38 -8.72
CA ARG A 136 -9.55 -17.23 -7.55
C ARG A 136 -10.73 -16.67 -6.78
N ASP A 137 -11.65 -17.58 -6.45
CA ASP A 137 -12.75 -17.29 -5.53
C ASP A 137 -12.42 -17.88 -4.17
N VAL A 138 -12.59 -17.08 -3.13
CA VAL A 138 -12.39 -17.50 -1.74
C VAL A 138 -13.59 -17.07 -0.91
N ARG A 139 -13.93 -17.91 0.07
CA ARG A 139 -15.00 -17.64 1.03
C ARG A 139 -14.49 -17.87 2.44
N TYR A 140 -14.71 -16.89 3.30
CA TYR A 140 -14.32 -16.96 4.70
C TYR A 140 -15.23 -16.09 5.56
N VAL A 141 -15.09 -16.20 6.89
CA VAL A 141 -15.86 -15.40 7.85
C VAL A 141 -14.91 -14.57 8.70
N LEU A 142 -15.20 -13.30 8.83
CA LEU A 142 -14.45 -12.36 9.67
C LEU A 142 -15.03 -12.34 11.07
N ASN A 143 -14.47 -13.14 11.98
CA ASN A 143 -15.01 -13.38 13.34
C ASN A 143 -14.23 -12.68 14.45
N VAL A 144 -13.05 -12.17 14.20
CA VAL A 144 -12.20 -11.52 15.21
C VAL A 144 -12.25 -10.02 15.00
N ALA A 145 -12.82 -9.28 15.97
CA ALA A 145 -12.86 -7.82 15.89
C ALA A 145 -11.45 -7.22 15.99
N GLY A 146 -11.17 -6.21 15.20
CA GLY A 146 -9.87 -5.55 15.14
C GLY A 146 -9.59 -4.86 13.82
N THR A 147 -8.39 -4.30 13.73
CA THR A 147 -7.86 -3.69 12.51
C THR A 147 -6.67 -4.51 12.03
N TYR A 148 -6.69 -4.91 10.78
CA TYR A 148 -5.72 -5.80 10.16
C TYR A 148 -5.27 -5.23 8.83
N ALA A 149 -4.13 -5.70 8.32
CA ALA A 149 -3.68 -5.43 6.96
C ALA A 149 -3.86 -6.71 6.11
N TYR A 150 -4.22 -6.54 4.85
CA TYR A 150 -4.01 -7.55 3.82
C TYR A 150 -2.96 -7.06 2.84
N TRP A 151 -2.27 -7.99 2.20
CA TRP A 151 -1.15 -7.66 1.33
C TRP A 151 -1.02 -8.60 0.14
N GLY A 152 -0.28 -8.15 -0.86
CA GLY A 152 0.19 -8.98 -1.96
C GLY A 152 1.66 -8.76 -2.22
N ALA A 153 2.32 -9.76 -2.81
CA ALA A 153 3.72 -9.72 -3.19
C ALA A 153 3.95 -10.53 -4.46
N PHE A 154 5.11 -10.37 -5.09
CA PHE A 154 5.57 -11.32 -6.08
C PHE A 154 5.77 -12.71 -5.46
N ALA A 155 5.48 -13.77 -6.19
CA ALA A 155 5.69 -15.13 -5.71
C ALA A 155 7.15 -15.35 -5.33
N GLY A 156 7.37 -15.92 -4.13
CA GLY A 156 8.69 -16.08 -3.54
C GLY A 156 9.16 -14.92 -2.65
N THR A 157 8.38 -13.84 -2.57
CA THR A 157 8.63 -12.71 -1.66
C THR A 157 7.73 -12.84 -0.43
N THR A 158 8.24 -12.47 0.75
CA THR A 158 7.46 -12.43 1.99
C THR A 158 6.82 -11.06 2.20
N ALA A 159 5.89 -10.94 3.14
CA ALA A 159 5.28 -9.66 3.51
C ALA A 159 6.32 -8.61 3.93
N ALA A 160 7.43 -9.04 4.54
CA ALA A 160 8.51 -8.16 5.01
C ALA A 160 9.48 -7.72 3.90
N ASP A 161 9.53 -8.45 2.78
CA ASP A 161 10.50 -8.22 1.70
C ASP A 161 9.90 -7.50 0.50
N ARG A 162 8.76 -6.83 0.68
CA ARG A 162 8.07 -6.05 -0.37
C ARG A 162 8.64 -4.65 -0.44
N TYR A 163 9.46 -4.40 -1.42
CA TYR A 163 10.22 -3.14 -1.45
C TYR A 163 9.93 -2.26 -2.67
N TRP A 164 9.54 -2.84 -3.79
CA TRP A 164 9.43 -2.13 -5.04
C TRP A 164 7.99 -2.08 -5.55
N LYS A 165 7.72 -2.65 -6.70
CA LYS A 165 6.39 -2.59 -7.33
C LYS A 165 5.28 -3.15 -6.46
N ASP A 166 5.56 -4.15 -5.65
CA ASP A 166 4.61 -4.82 -4.76
C ASP A 166 4.48 -4.17 -3.37
N SER A 167 5.34 -3.21 -3.04
CA SER A 167 5.33 -2.55 -1.72
C SER A 167 4.00 -1.87 -1.39
N GLN A 168 3.29 -1.36 -2.41
CA GLN A 168 2.00 -0.69 -2.25
C GLN A 168 0.79 -1.63 -2.46
N LEU A 169 1.04 -2.92 -2.72
CA LEU A 169 -0.02 -3.91 -2.84
C LEU A 169 -0.50 -4.33 -1.44
N ASN A 170 -1.15 -3.42 -0.74
CA ASN A 170 -1.65 -3.59 0.62
C ASN A 170 -2.95 -2.82 0.81
N GLY A 171 -3.71 -3.17 1.86
CA GLY A 171 -4.91 -2.46 2.28
C GLY A 171 -5.31 -2.84 3.70
N ALA A 172 -6.39 -2.26 4.20
CA ALA A 172 -6.87 -2.48 5.54
C ALA A 172 -8.16 -3.31 5.59
N ILE A 173 -8.27 -4.16 6.61
CA ILE A 173 -9.50 -4.84 7.01
C ILE A 173 -9.86 -4.37 8.42
N VAL A 174 -11.07 -3.86 8.59
CA VAL A 174 -11.62 -3.50 9.90
C VAL A 174 -12.83 -4.38 10.17
N VAL A 175 -12.75 -5.11 11.25
CA VAL A 175 -13.86 -5.95 11.74
C VAL A 175 -14.44 -5.27 12.97
N ASP A 176 -15.58 -4.64 12.83
CA ASP A 176 -16.21 -3.87 13.88
C ASP A 176 -16.84 -4.78 14.93
N ALA A 177 -16.54 -4.54 16.21
CA ALA A 177 -17.27 -5.16 17.31
C ALA A 177 -18.70 -4.61 17.38
N PRO A 178 -19.66 -5.34 17.98
CA PRO A 178 -21.00 -4.81 18.19
C PRO A 178 -20.96 -3.48 18.98
N GLY A 179 -21.61 -2.46 18.46
CA GLY A 179 -21.65 -1.13 19.07
C GLY A 179 -20.39 -0.27 18.88
N ALA A 180 -19.45 -0.68 18.04
CA ALA A 180 -18.25 0.11 17.74
C ALA A 180 -18.62 1.47 17.12
N ALA A 181 -17.96 2.53 17.62
CA ALA A 181 -18.10 3.86 17.02
C ALA A 181 -17.33 3.93 15.70
N MET A 182 -17.92 4.57 14.67
CA MET A 182 -17.31 4.72 13.34
C MET A 182 -16.62 6.09 13.17
N SER A 183 -16.01 6.61 14.23
CA SER A 183 -15.32 7.91 14.22
C SER A 183 -13.79 7.82 14.08
N ASP A 184 -13.28 6.62 13.91
CA ASP A 184 -11.85 6.33 13.79
C ASP A 184 -11.28 6.73 12.42
N ARG A 185 -9.95 6.83 12.36
CA ARG A 185 -9.19 7.02 11.14
C ARG A 185 -8.33 5.78 10.91
N ILE A 186 -8.42 5.24 9.71
CA ILE A 186 -7.61 4.08 9.29
C ILE A 186 -6.40 4.61 8.54
N LEU A 187 -5.21 4.44 9.13
CA LEU A 187 -3.95 4.87 8.57
C LEU A 187 -3.16 3.64 8.14
N VAL A 188 -2.84 3.57 6.86
CA VAL A 188 -1.91 2.59 6.29
C VAL A 188 -0.60 3.29 6.05
N ILE A 189 0.44 2.88 6.78
CA ILE A 189 1.82 3.38 6.63
C ILE A 189 2.56 2.36 5.78
N SER A 190 3.19 2.81 4.73
CA SER A 190 3.97 1.95 3.84
C SER A 190 5.16 2.71 3.25
N GLU A 191 6.11 1.94 2.74
CA GLU A 191 7.32 2.45 2.11
C GLU A 191 7.46 1.86 0.73
N TRP A 192 7.98 2.65 -0.18
CA TRP A 192 8.45 2.23 -1.47
C TRP A 192 9.92 2.58 -1.57
N PHE A 193 10.74 1.65 -1.99
CA PHE A 193 12.14 1.95 -2.22
C PHE A 193 12.74 1.18 -3.37
N LEU A 194 13.74 1.78 -3.94
CA LEU A 194 14.56 1.24 -4.98
C LEU A 194 15.97 1.08 -4.41
N ASP A 195 16.38 -0.17 -4.28
CA ASP A 195 17.77 -0.50 -3.95
C ASP A 195 18.60 -0.44 -5.23
N TYR A 196 19.69 0.33 -5.18
CA TYR A 196 20.66 0.38 -6.25
C TYR A 196 21.86 -0.47 -5.83
N ASP A 197 22.04 -1.56 -6.54
CA ASP A 197 23.20 -2.42 -6.41
C ASP A 197 24.52 -1.62 -6.43
N ASN A 198 25.53 -2.03 -5.64
CA ASN A 198 26.88 -1.43 -5.59
C ASN A 198 27.04 -0.14 -4.74
N GLY A 199 26.39 -0.02 -3.60
CA GLY A 199 26.67 1.03 -2.61
C GLY A 199 26.24 2.43 -3.03
N ARG A 200 25.29 2.55 -3.95
CA ARG A 200 24.63 3.80 -4.30
C ARG A 200 23.51 4.10 -3.30
N PRO A 201 23.18 5.38 -3.07
CA PRO A 201 22.07 5.74 -2.21
C PRO A 201 20.77 5.17 -2.77
N PHE A 202 19.96 4.57 -1.89
CA PHE A 202 18.62 4.09 -2.21
C PHE A 202 17.62 5.24 -2.09
N GLU A 203 16.60 5.22 -2.94
CA GLU A 203 15.46 6.15 -2.83
C GLU A 203 14.39 5.48 -1.96
N VAL A 204 13.94 6.19 -0.92
CA VAL A 204 12.84 5.75 -0.05
C VAL A 204 11.73 6.78 -0.10
N VAL A 205 10.51 6.30 -0.30
CA VAL A 205 9.30 7.11 -0.21
C VAL A 205 8.40 6.52 0.87
N SER A 206 8.36 7.19 2.03
CA SER A 206 7.46 6.82 3.13
C SER A 206 6.14 7.55 2.99
N VAL A 207 5.04 6.84 3.14
CA VAL A 207 3.69 7.38 2.90
C VAL A 207 2.70 6.99 4.00
N ILE A 208 1.70 7.84 4.18
CA ILE A 208 0.49 7.57 4.96
C ILE A 208 -0.68 7.61 3.99
N ASN A 209 -1.45 6.53 3.92
CA ASN A 209 -2.55 6.36 2.98
C ASN A 209 -2.15 6.72 1.53
N GLY A 210 -0.97 6.28 1.11
CA GLY A 210 -0.48 6.42 -0.25
C GLY A 210 0.07 7.81 -0.62
N GLN A 211 0.22 8.73 0.34
CA GLN A 211 0.79 10.06 0.12
C GLN A 211 1.95 10.37 1.04
N GLY A 212 3.05 10.87 0.47
CA GLY A 212 4.20 11.42 1.20
C GLY A 212 3.91 12.81 1.75
N TRP A 213 4.72 13.23 2.73
CA TRP A 213 4.70 14.61 3.20
C TRP A 213 5.25 15.55 2.10
N PRO A 214 4.66 16.76 1.87
CA PRO A 214 3.59 17.41 2.63
C PRO A 214 2.16 17.11 2.11
N HIS A 215 1.96 16.14 1.22
CA HIS A 215 0.69 15.85 0.55
C HIS A 215 -0.23 14.91 1.35
N SER A 216 0.27 14.30 2.44
CA SER A 216 -0.56 13.51 3.34
C SER A 216 -1.63 14.35 4.03
N GLU A 217 -2.77 13.72 4.38
CA GLU A 217 -3.89 14.41 5.03
C GLU A 217 -3.46 15.04 6.36
N THR A 218 -3.78 16.32 6.52
CA THR A 218 -3.61 17.01 7.82
C THR A 218 -4.71 16.57 8.78
N MET A 219 -4.31 16.07 9.95
CA MET A 219 -5.25 15.66 11.00
C MET A 219 -5.27 16.70 12.11
N THR A 220 -6.46 17.21 12.42
CA THR A 220 -6.67 18.08 13.60
C THR A 220 -7.17 17.23 14.75
N LEU A 221 -6.40 17.22 15.83
CA LEU A 221 -6.75 16.54 17.06
C LEU A 221 -7.26 17.57 18.07
N ARG A 222 -8.29 17.23 18.84
CA ARG A 222 -8.70 18.00 20.02
C ARG A 222 -8.09 17.33 21.24
N GLN A 223 -7.53 18.16 22.12
CA GLN A 223 -7.12 17.68 23.43
C GLN A 223 -8.40 17.35 24.22
N GLY A 224 -8.47 16.10 24.69
CA GLY A 224 -9.58 15.61 25.51
C GLY A 224 -9.41 15.99 26.98
#